data_1985a25b51fd4741ba92d3d1f063e697
#
_entry.id   1985a25b51fd4741ba92d3d1f063e697
#
_cell.length_a   1.000
_cell.length_b   1.000
_cell.length_c   1.000
_cell.angle_alpha   90.00
_cell.angle_beta   90.00
_cell.angle_gamma   90.00
#
_symmetry.space_group_name_H-M   'P 1'
#
loop_
_entity.id
_entity.type
_entity.pdbx_description
1 polymer ?
#
loop_
_entity_poly.entity_id
_entity_poly.type
_entity_poly.pdbx_seq_one_letter_code
_entity_poly.pdbx_strand_id
1 'polypeptide(L)'
;MCRHTGKIEGPWRKWLGVTVAAAMLMLSPLGVRADKKKKSDTAADTDAKIKAIDYSNIVWPNPPAIARIKYKMWYSSDKAVRNLKGNVQKKSGWMDRLAGTQQGDEVFKRPFELLQPYGTAVDSKGNLYVADQRVGAIFIFSTGETKDVDMIKNGVHAHFVRIIGLAMDDSDRLFVSDPGLRHVLVFDKDHKAEDVITEGMSSPGGLAIDTKNRLLYVADIDLDQILVYDADTLKPLRKIGTGGRHHELTTPGDFSKPAGVAVDQEGNLYVADSMNNRIEIFDADGQFISTFGKAGDGPGYFARPKGVAIDGDGHIWVADGVQDRVQVFNKEGQLLISLGGHGLLPGQFQGLVSISIDKNNRVFTTEIYPGRAQEFQYVTDAEADQERERRAAEREKAKAARTGQNSSQNPSPANTQPPSKPN
;
A
#
# COMPACT_ATOMS: atom_id res chain seq x y z
N MET A 1 14.79 -48.56 48.19
CA MET A 1 14.02 -49.81 48.13
C MET A 1 13.04 -49.75 46.98
N CYS A 2 13.11 -50.82 46.14
CA CYS A 2 12.21 -51.27 45.06
C CYS A 2 11.89 -50.32 43.89
N ARG A 3 12.54 -50.50 42.87
CA ARG A 3 12.44 -50.98 41.50
C ARG A 3 11.07 -51.62 41.16
N HIS A 4 10.42 -51.15 40.09
CA HIS A 4 9.76 -52.09 39.18
C HIS A 4 9.80 -51.54 37.76
N THR A 5 10.51 -52.30 36.91
CA THR A 5 10.59 -52.27 35.44
C THR A 5 9.40 -53.07 34.89
N GLY A 6 8.77 -52.59 33.86
CA GLY A 6 7.77 -53.30 33.07
C GLY A 6 7.94 -53.06 31.57
N LYS A 7 8.74 -53.91 30.93
CA LYS A 7 8.74 -54.15 29.49
C LYS A 7 7.47 -54.91 29.09
N ILE A 8 6.83 -54.49 28.03
CA ILE A 8 5.93 -55.37 27.26
C ILE A 8 6.43 -55.39 25.81
N GLU A 9 7.04 -56.52 25.48
CA GLU A 9 7.32 -56.98 24.12
C GLU A 9 6.16 -57.86 23.60
N GLY A 10 5.95 -57.80 22.27
CA GLY A 10 5.37 -58.94 21.59
C GLY A 10 4.43 -58.59 20.42
N PRO A 11 4.33 -59.55 19.51
CA PRO A 11 5.05 -59.58 18.24
C PRO A 11 4.06 -59.67 17.06
N TRP A 12 4.42 -59.17 15.91
CA TRP A 12 3.91 -59.77 14.63
C TRP A 12 4.92 -59.52 13.49
N ARG A 13 5.69 -60.53 13.28
CA ARG A 13 6.52 -60.73 12.11
C ARG A 13 5.84 -61.72 11.18
N LYS A 14 6.10 -61.56 9.86
CA LYS A 14 5.94 -62.50 8.74
C LYS A 14 4.57 -62.50 8.04
N TRP A 15 4.62 -62.11 6.77
CA TRP A 15 4.35 -63.03 5.63
C TRP A 15 4.70 -62.30 4.32
N LEU A 16 5.71 -62.83 3.63
CA LEU A 16 5.79 -63.50 2.33
C LEU A 16 5.55 -62.65 1.09
N GLY A 17 6.62 -62.61 0.31
CA GLY A 17 6.67 -62.18 -1.05
C GLY A 17 5.92 -63.13 -2.01
N VAL A 18 5.42 -62.58 -3.07
CA VAL A 18 5.05 -63.31 -4.28
C VAL A 18 5.62 -62.53 -5.47
N THR A 19 6.61 -63.15 -6.10
CA THR A 19 7.07 -62.87 -7.45
C THR A 19 6.03 -63.38 -8.44
N VAL A 20 5.61 -62.53 -9.40
CA VAL A 20 4.95 -63.01 -10.61
C VAL A 20 5.63 -62.42 -11.84
N ALA A 21 6.00 -63.30 -12.69
CA ALA A 21 6.79 -63.15 -13.89
C ALA A 21 6.04 -62.46 -15.05
N ALA A 22 6.86 -62.02 -15.97
CA ALA A 22 6.56 -61.40 -17.24
C ALA A 22 5.54 -62.14 -18.11
N ALA A 23 4.66 -61.42 -18.78
CA ALA A 23 4.07 -61.79 -20.05
C ALA A 23 4.13 -60.62 -21.02
N MET A 24 5.04 -60.70 -21.99
CA MET A 24 5.02 -59.89 -23.21
C MET A 24 3.78 -60.24 -24.03
N LEU A 25 3.00 -59.25 -24.38
CA LEU A 25 2.06 -59.33 -25.51
C LEU A 25 2.26 -58.10 -26.37
N MET A 26 2.82 -58.30 -27.53
CA MET A 26 2.89 -57.40 -28.66
C MET A 26 1.47 -57.08 -29.15
N LEU A 27 1.08 -55.82 -29.17
CA LEU A 27 -0.02 -55.31 -29.99
C LEU A 27 0.33 -53.94 -30.54
N SER A 28 0.17 -53.81 -31.82
CA SER A 28 0.46 -52.78 -32.78
C SER A 28 0.02 -51.34 -32.40
N PRO A 29 0.63 -50.31 -33.02
CA PRO A 29 0.44 -48.91 -32.63
C PRO A 29 -0.87 -48.35 -33.22
N LEU A 30 -1.87 -48.16 -32.36
CA LEU A 30 -2.98 -47.25 -32.65
C LEU A 30 -2.52 -45.83 -32.27
N GLY A 31 -2.49 -44.96 -33.29
CA GLY A 31 -2.08 -43.59 -33.16
C GLY A 31 -2.92 -42.83 -32.13
N VAL A 32 -2.34 -42.58 -30.97
CA VAL A 32 -2.85 -41.60 -30.01
C VAL A 32 -2.42 -40.24 -30.53
N ARG A 33 -3.38 -39.48 -31.05
CA ARG A 33 -3.26 -38.04 -31.24
C ARG A 33 -2.89 -37.45 -29.90
N ALA A 34 -1.67 -36.93 -29.78
CA ALA A 34 -1.26 -36.14 -28.64
C ALA A 34 -2.15 -34.90 -28.59
N ASP A 35 -3.06 -34.88 -27.64
CA ASP A 35 -3.72 -33.64 -27.24
C ASP A 35 -2.63 -32.63 -26.88
N LYS A 36 -2.67 -31.47 -27.55
CA LYS A 36 -1.82 -30.33 -27.24
C LYS A 36 -2.04 -30.03 -25.77
N LYS A 37 -1.04 -30.34 -24.95
CA LYS A 37 -0.92 -29.86 -23.57
C LYS A 37 -1.29 -28.38 -23.56
N LYS A 38 -2.42 -28.02 -22.94
CA LYS A 38 -2.70 -26.64 -22.56
C LYS A 38 -1.47 -26.16 -21.78
N LYS A 39 -0.73 -25.21 -22.35
CA LYS A 39 0.30 -24.48 -21.63
C LYS A 39 -0.36 -23.96 -20.37
N SER A 40 0.09 -24.40 -19.21
CA SER A 40 -0.27 -23.77 -17.96
C SER A 40 0.14 -22.30 -18.06
N ASP A 41 -0.83 -21.40 -17.90
CA ASP A 41 -0.53 -19.97 -17.79
C ASP A 41 0.49 -19.83 -16.66
N THR A 42 1.72 -19.52 -17.03
CA THR A 42 2.81 -19.29 -16.06
C THR A 42 2.59 -17.91 -15.41
N ALA A 43 3.15 -17.68 -14.24
CA ALA A 43 3.11 -16.37 -13.57
C ALA A 43 3.49 -15.23 -14.53
N ALA A 44 4.42 -15.48 -15.45
CA ALA A 44 4.83 -14.53 -16.50
C ALA A 44 3.69 -14.17 -17.49
N ASP A 45 2.80 -15.10 -17.82
CA ASP A 45 1.63 -14.84 -18.68
C ASP A 45 0.56 -14.03 -17.93
N THR A 46 0.44 -14.24 -16.62
CA THR A 46 -0.46 -13.47 -15.76
C THR A 46 0.05 -12.02 -15.62
N ASP A 47 1.34 -11.84 -15.41
CA ASP A 47 1.98 -10.52 -15.39
C ASP A 47 1.84 -9.76 -16.72
N ALA A 48 1.96 -10.47 -17.85
CA ALA A 48 1.78 -9.87 -19.19
C ALA A 48 0.32 -9.41 -19.41
N LYS A 49 -0.67 -10.17 -18.93
CA LYS A 49 -2.09 -9.79 -19.00
C LYS A 49 -2.40 -8.60 -18.11
N ILE A 50 -1.83 -8.54 -16.91
CA ILE A 50 -1.99 -7.40 -15.99
C ILE A 50 -1.39 -6.11 -16.58
N LYS A 51 -0.29 -6.20 -17.33
CA LYS A 51 0.35 -5.06 -18.01
C LYS A 51 -0.49 -4.44 -19.14
N ALA A 52 -1.45 -5.17 -19.67
CA ALA A 52 -2.35 -4.68 -20.70
C ALA A 52 -3.57 -3.91 -20.15
N ILE A 53 -3.73 -3.81 -18.84
CA ILE A 53 -4.83 -3.07 -18.22
C ILE A 53 -4.54 -1.58 -18.30
N ASP A 54 -5.48 -0.83 -18.83
CA ASP A 54 -5.48 0.62 -18.75
C ASP A 54 -5.89 1.08 -17.35
N TYR A 55 -4.91 1.45 -16.55
CA TYR A 55 -5.12 1.90 -15.17
C TYR A 55 -5.73 3.29 -15.05
N SER A 56 -5.76 4.08 -16.13
CA SER A 56 -6.30 5.45 -16.12
C SER A 56 -7.78 5.52 -15.74
N ASN A 57 -8.50 4.41 -15.94
CA ASN A 57 -9.93 4.27 -15.64
C ASN A 57 -10.23 3.72 -14.24
N ILE A 58 -9.21 3.38 -13.46
CA ILE A 58 -9.40 2.88 -12.09
C ILE A 58 -9.50 4.07 -11.14
N VAL A 59 -10.72 4.43 -10.77
CA VAL A 59 -11.02 5.63 -9.99
C VAL A 59 -12.13 5.38 -8.97
N TRP A 60 -12.12 6.14 -7.88
CA TRP A 60 -13.16 6.12 -6.83
C TRP A 60 -13.67 7.53 -6.56
N PRO A 61 -14.98 7.72 -6.40
CA PRO A 61 -16.05 6.79 -6.81
C PRO A 61 -16.04 6.55 -8.32
N ASN A 62 -16.72 5.46 -8.74
CA ASN A 62 -16.84 5.15 -10.18
C ASN A 62 -17.69 6.19 -10.92
N PRO A 63 -17.43 6.40 -12.23
CA PRO A 63 -18.28 7.23 -13.06
C PRO A 63 -19.77 6.80 -13.00
N PRO A 64 -20.74 7.73 -13.06
CA PRO A 64 -20.61 9.13 -13.50
C PRO A 64 -20.19 10.12 -12.41
N ALA A 65 -19.96 9.68 -11.18
CA ALA A 65 -19.48 10.54 -10.12
C ALA A 65 -18.11 11.17 -10.46
N ILE A 66 -17.77 12.25 -9.78
CA ILE A 66 -16.45 12.85 -9.92
C ILE A 66 -15.45 12.03 -9.13
N ALA A 67 -14.40 11.60 -9.79
CA ALA A 67 -13.35 10.82 -9.14
C ALA A 67 -12.62 11.66 -8.10
N ARG A 68 -12.48 11.10 -6.90
CA ARG A 68 -11.74 11.68 -5.79
C ARG A 68 -10.41 10.99 -5.57
N ILE A 69 -10.30 9.74 -6.01
CA ILE A 69 -9.09 8.93 -5.90
C ILE A 69 -8.85 8.30 -7.27
N LYS A 70 -7.62 8.39 -7.76
CA LYS A 70 -7.19 7.81 -9.04
C LYS A 70 -6.03 6.86 -8.79
N TYR A 71 -6.13 5.63 -9.28
CA TYR A 71 -5.02 4.70 -9.26
C TYR A 71 -3.90 5.18 -10.20
N LYS A 72 -2.65 5.04 -9.78
CA LYS A 72 -1.48 5.42 -10.57
C LYS A 72 -0.67 4.23 -11.02
N MET A 73 -0.12 3.49 -10.08
CA MET A 73 0.76 2.36 -10.34
C MET A 73 1.03 1.54 -9.08
N TRP A 74 1.80 0.47 -9.23
CA TRP A 74 2.40 -0.22 -8.10
C TRP A 74 3.93 -0.35 -8.25
N TYR A 75 4.58 -0.59 -7.13
CA TYR A 75 6.00 -0.83 -6.98
C TYR A 75 6.19 -2.20 -6.35
N SER A 76 6.91 -3.12 -7.00
CA SER A 76 7.23 -4.44 -6.44
C SER A 76 8.65 -4.87 -6.73
N SER A 77 9.21 -4.46 -7.88
CA SER A 77 10.57 -4.77 -8.29
C SER A 77 11.08 -3.75 -9.30
N ASP A 78 12.39 -3.78 -9.57
CA ASP A 78 12.99 -2.99 -10.64
C ASP A 78 12.37 -3.27 -12.02
N LYS A 79 11.92 -4.51 -12.24
CA LYS A 79 11.28 -4.92 -13.49
C LYS A 79 9.88 -4.33 -13.65
N ALA A 80 9.08 -4.27 -12.59
CA ALA A 80 7.75 -3.70 -12.62
C ALA A 80 7.79 -2.21 -12.96
N VAL A 81 8.71 -1.46 -12.37
CA VAL A 81 8.92 -0.03 -12.64
C VAL A 81 9.36 0.23 -14.08
N ARG A 82 10.28 -0.59 -14.61
CA ARG A 82 10.80 -0.44 -16.00
C ARG A 82 9.78 -0.76 -17.08
N ASN A 83 8.87 -1.69 -16.83
CA ASN A 83 7.91 -2.16 -17.84
C ASN A 83 6.74 -1.20 -18.11
N LEU A 84 6.45 -0.26 -17.21
CA LEU A 84 5.38 0.72 -17.38
C LEU A 84 5.66 1.79 -18.46
N LYS A 85 6.93 1.97 -18.88
CA LYS A 85 7.30 2.92 -19.95
C LYS A 85 7.65 2.29 -21.30
N GLY A 86 7.30 1.02 -21.55
CA GLY A 86 7.46 0.41 -22.88
C GLY A 86 8.92 0.31 -23.38
N ASN A 87 9.92 0.36 -22.49
CA ASN A 87 11.30 0.09 -22.86
C ASN A 87 11.46 -1.41 -23.12
N VAL A 88 11.28 -1.77 -24.38
CA VAL A 88 11.68 -3.07 -24.92
C VAL A 88 13.15 -3.27 -24.56
N GLN A 89 13.45 -4.24 -23.67
CA GLN A 89 14.82 -4.72 -23.51
C GLN A 89 15.35 -5.01 -24.91
N LYS A 90 16.38 -4.30 -25.37
CA LYS A 90 17.14 -4.74 -26.53
C LYS A 90 17.57 -6.17 -26.24
N LYS A 91 16.98 -7.14 -26.92
CA LYS A 91 17.47 -8.51 -26.89
C LYS A 91 18.93 -8.43 -27.28
N SER A 92 19.84 -8.83 -26.40
CA SER A 92 21.26 -8.92 -26.72
C SER A 92 21.41 -9.72 -28.01
N GLY A 93 22.06 -9.10 -28.98
CA GLY A 93 22.27 -9.73 -30.28
C GLY A 93 23.05 -11.03 -30.11
N TRP A 94 22.91 -11.97 -31.01
CA TRP A 94 23.68 -13.20 -31.02
C TRP A 94 25.19 -12.94 -31.02
N MET A 95 25.65 -11.81 -31.56
CA MET A 95 27.04 -11.35 -31.54
C MET A 95 27.53 -10.99 -30.14
N ASP A 96 26.68 -10.39 -29.28
CA ASP A 96 27.05 -10.07 -27.90
C ASP A 96 27.27 -11.33 -27.06
N ARG A 97 26.58 -12.43 -27.39
CA ARG A 97 26.79 -13.76 -26.78
C ARG A 97 28.09 -14.43 -27.24
N LEU A 98 28.50 -14.22 -28.49
CA LEU A 98 29.73 -14.79 -29.04
C LEU A 98 30.99 -14.05 -28.54
N ALA A 99 30.87 -12.77 -28.24
CA ALA A 99 31.97 -11.93 -27.78
C ALA A 99 32.33 -12.16 -26.28
N GLY A 100 31.58 -12.97 -25.55
CA GLY A 100 31.86 -13.29 -24.14
C GLY A 100 31.80 -12.10 -23.17
N THR A 101 31.29 -10.94 -23.63
CA THR A 101 31.31 -9.69 -22.88
C THR A 101 30.20 -9.54 -21.85
N GLN A 102 29.32 -10.57 -21.69
CA GLN A 102 28.14 -10.46 -20.83
C GLN A 102 28.07 -11.45 -19.66
N GLN A 103 29.09 -12.26 -19.40
CA GLN A 103 28.98 -13.24 -18.32
C GLN A 103 29.51 -12.79 -16.95
N GLY A 104 30.13 -11.61 -16.84
CA GLY A 104 30.73 -11.14 -15.58
C GLY A 104 29.78 -10.37 -14.66
N ASP A 105 28.89 -9.55 -15.20
CA ASP A 105 28.13 -8.58 -14.41
C ASP A 105 26.64 -8.90 -14.18
N GLU A 106 26.05 -9.78 -14.98
CA GLU A 106 24.61 -10.13 -14.83
C GLU A 106 24.34 -11.27 -13.84
N VAL A 107 25.32 -12.08 -13.50
CA VAL A 107 25.12 -13.29 -12.66
C VAL A 107 24.83 -12.94 -11.20
N PHE A 108 25.09 -11.71 -10.75
CA PHE A 108 24.87 -11.29 -9.36
C PHE A 108 23.87 -10.18 -9.13
N LYS A 109 23.23 -9.61 -10.15
CA LYS A 109 22.09 -8.71 -9.97
C LYS A 109 20.82 -9.54 -9.79
N ARG A 110 20.60 -10.05 -8.58
CA ARG A 110 19.25 -10.50 -8.21
C ARG A 110 18.31 -9.32 -8.43
N PRO A 111 17.19 -9.51 -9.14
CA PRO A 111 16.21 -8.43 -9.28
C PRO A 111 15.80 -7.98 -7.88
N PHE A 112 15.79 -6.67 -7.65
CA PHE A 112 15.24 -6.11 -6.43
C PHE A 112 13.76 -6.43 -6.40
N GLU A 113 13.27 -7.05 -5.33
CA GLU A 113 11.88 -7.44 -5.17
C GLU A 113 11.44 -7.22 -3.73
N LEU A 114 10.30 -6.55 -3.57
CA LEU A 114 9.65 -6.43 -2.28
C LEU A 114 9.07 -7.79 -1.88
N LEU A 115 9.37 -8.23 -0.67
CA LEU A 115 8.90 -9.51 -0.14
C LEU A 115 7.91 -9.35 1.00
N GLN A 116 8.14 -8.36 1.87
CA GLN A 116 7.27 -8.06 3.01
C GLN A 116 7.39 -6.56 3.35
N PRO A 117 6.85 -5.69 2.48
CA PRO A 117 6.89 -4.26 2.71
C PRO A 117 5.97 -3.85 3.87
N TYR A 118 6.43 -2.84 4.61
CA TYR A 118 5.72 -2.21 5.72
C TYR A 118 5.62 -0.70 5.55
N GLY A 119 6.32 0.08 6.36
CA GLY A 119 6.26 1.53 6.34
C GLY A 119 6.74 2.16 5.04
N THR A 120 6.17 3.30 4.72
CA THR A 120 6.56 4.14 3.58
C THR A 120 6.82 5.56 4.03
N ALA A 121 7.74 6.23 3.33
CA ALA A 121 7.99 7.67 3.44
C ALA A 121 8.34 8.22 2.05
N VAL A 122 8.25 9.54 1.89
CA VAL A 122 8.57 10.21 0.61
C VAL A 122 9.49 11.39 0.90
N ASP A 123 10.58 11.51 0.13
CA ASP A 123 11.50 12.64 0.25
C ASP A 123 11.00 13.90 -0.47
N SER A 124 11.73 15.01 -0.32
CA SER A 124 11.39 16.29 -0.95
C SER A 124 11.38 16.24 -2.48
N LYS A 125 12.12 15.29 -3.09
CA LYS A 125 12.18 15.05 -4.54
C LYS A 125 11.05 14.16 -5.02
N GLY A 126 10.28 13.58 -4.10
CA GLY A 126 9.18 12.69 -4.38
C GLY A 126 9.57 11.22 -4.57
N ASN A 127 10.77 10.80 -4.19
CA ASN A 127 11.14 9.39 -4.20
C ASN A 127 10.42 8.64 -3.08
N LEU A 128 9.92 7.44 -3.39
CA LEU A 128 9.22 6.58 -2.45
C LEU A 128 10.20 5.64 -1.74
N TYR A 129 10.25 5.72 -0.42
CA TYR A 129 10.98 4.80 0.47
C TYR A 129 10.02 3.73 0.98
N VAL A 130 10.43 2.47 0.92
CA VAL A 130 9.64 1.32 1.39
C VAL A 130 10.50 0.44 2.27
N ALA A 131 10.15 0.30 3.53
CA ALA A 131 10.80 -0.64 4.45
C ALA A 131 10.37 -2.06 4.11
N ASP A 132 11.30 -2.96 3.81
CA ASP A 132 11.00 -4.37 3.63
C ASP A 132 11.58 -5.20 4.77
N GLN A 133 10.70 -5.71 5.61
CA GLN A 133 11.05 -6.46 6.81
C GLN A 133 11.78 -7.77 6.50
N ARG A 134 11.37 -8.45 5.42
CA ARG A 134 11.92 -9.76 5.06
C ARG A 134 13.28 -9.66 4.37
N VAL A 135 13.46 -8.61 3.57
CA VAL A 135 14.76 -8.32 2.93
C VAL A 135 15.72 -7.70 3.93
N GLY A 136 15.20 -6.99 4.96
CA GLY A 136 16.00 -6.21 5.90
C GLY A 136 16.68 -5.03 5.20
N ALA A 137 15.92 -4.32 4.36
CA ALA A 137 16.40 -3.18 3.59
C ALA A 137 15.28 -2.16 3.36
N ILE A 138 15.65 -0.92 3.08
CA ILE A 138 14.72 0.11 2.64
C ILE A 138 14.95 0.33 1.16
N PHE A 139 13.94 0.06 0.36
CA PHE A 139 13.95 0.30 -1.08
C PHE A 139 13.60 1.76 -1.36
N ILE A 140 14.30 2.36 -2.32
CA ILE A 140 14.08 3.74 -2.75
C ILE A 140 13.72 3.71 -4.22
N PHE A 141 12.45 3.98 -4.50
CA PHE A 141 11.92 4.05 -5.87
C PHE A 141 11.94 5.50 -6.34
N SER A 142 12.79 5.79 -7.32
CA SER A 142 12.77 7.09 -7.97
C SER A 142 11.50 7.27 -8.79
N THR A 143 10.78 8.37 -8.56
CA THR A 143 9.58 8.74 -9.33
C THR A 143 9.92 9.61 -10.54
N GLY A 144 11.20 9.97 -10.72
CA GLY A 144 11.72 10.74 -11.85
C GLY A 144 11.73 9.99 -13.18
N GLU A 145 12.35 10.59 -14.21
CA GLU A 145 12.43 9.99 -15.55
C GLU A 145 13.25 8.69 -15.60
N THR A 146 14.29 8.57 -14.78
CA THR A 146 15.21 7.43 -14.76
C THR A 146 14.59 6.18 -14.14
N LYS A 147 13.62 6.33 -13.24
CA LYS A 147 12.93 5.24 -12.52
C LYS A 147 13.91 4.18 -11.99
N ASP A 148 14.96 4.64 -11.36
CA ASP A 148 15.95 3.76 -10.73
C ASP A 148 15.44 3.29 -9.37
N VAL A 149 15.91 2.12 -8.95
CA VAL A 149 15.67 1.57 -7.62
C VAL A 149 17.00 1.48 -6.91
N ASP A 150 17.10 2.18 -5.80
CA ASP A 150 18.23 2.11 -4.86
C ASP A 150 17.80 1.50 -3.54
N MET A 151 18.72 1.23 -2.63
CA MET A 151 18.40 0.67 -1.33
C MET A 151 19.39 1.03 -0.23
N ILE A 152 18.86 1.24 0.97
CA ILE A 152 19.63 1.25 2.22
C ILE A 152 19.55 -0.17 2.79
N LYS A 153 20.67 -0.87 2.90
CA LYS A 153 20.76 -2.25 3.35
C LYS A 153 21.75 -2.42 4.50
N ASN A 154 21.67 -3.55 5.17
CA ASN A 154 22.63 -3.93 6.19
C ASN A 154 24.06 -3.80 5.68
N GLY A 155 24.92 -3.13 6.44
CA GLY A 155 26.31 -2.87 6.12
C GLY A 155 27.05 -2.23 7.28
N VAL A 156 28.13 -1.53 6.98
CA VAL A 156 28.97 -0.88 7.99
C VAL A 156 28.23 0.24 8.75
N HIS A 157 27.28 0.91 8.09
CA HIS A 157 26.60 2.09 8.61
C HIS A 157 25.14 1.87 9.02
N ALA A 158 24.56 0.70 8.75
CA ALA A 158 23.19 0.38 9.11
C ALA A 158 23.08 -1.10 9.48
N HIS A 159 22.35 -1.39 10.56
CA HIS A 159 22.00 -2.77 10.92
C HIS A 159 20.52 -2.83 11.21
N PHE A 160 19.79 -3.62 10.44
CA PHE A 160 18.37 -3.83 10.56
C PHE A 160 18.07 -5.28 10.96
N VAL A 161 17.13 -5.46 11.89
CA VAL A 161 16.60 -6.77 12.27
C VAL A 161 15.15 -6.90 11.85
N ARG A 162 14.33 -5.89 12.13
CA ARG A 162 12.90 -5.90 11.78
C ARG A 162 12.37 -4.48 11.64
N ILE A 163 12.60 -3.88 10.47
CA ILE A 163 12.15 -2.52 10.19
C ILE A 163 10.64 -2.47 9.93
N ILE A 164 9.95 -1.49 10.52
CA ILE A 164 8.50 -1.32 10.39
C ILE A 164 8.14 0.09 9.92
N GLY A 165 8.36 1.11 10.73
CA GLY A 165 7.94 2.48 10.46
C GLY A 165 9.01 3.28 9.74
N LEU A 166 8.60 4.13 8.83
CA LEU A 166 9.41 5.17 8.20
C LEU A 166 8.74 6.51 8.39
N ALA A 167 9.53 7.53 8.67
CA ALA A 167 9.10 8.93 8.60
C ALA A 167 10.23 9.78 8.01
N MET A 168 9.87 10.83 7.28
CA MET A 168 10.82 11.75 6.66
C MET A 168 10.50 13.17 7.15
N ASP A 169 11.52 13.93 7.54
CA ASP A 169 11.33 15.33 7.90
C ASP A 169 11.53 16.27 6.69
N ASP A 170 11.38 17.57 6.94
CA ASP A 170 11.53 18.61 5.92
C ASP A 170 12.98 18.86 5.46
N SER A 171 13.95 18.27 6.15
CA SER A 171 15.37 18.27 5.79
C SER A 171 15.81 17.00 5.09
N ASP A 172 14.86 16.12 4.72
CA ASP A 172 15.08 14.79 4.16
C ASP A 172 15.86 13.84 5.10
N ARG A 173 15.80 14.04 6.43
CA ARG A 173 16.29 13.04 7.38
C ARG A 173 15.25 11.92 7.46
N LEU A 174 15.74 10.68 7.33
CA LEU A 174 14.91 9.49 7.40
C LEU A 174 14.99 8.84 8.79
N PHE A 175 13.84 8.68 9.43
CA PHE A 175 13.68 7.98 10.70
C PHE A 175 13.13 6.59 10.43
N VAL A 176 13.75 5.57 11.04
CA VAL A 176 13.46 4.16 10.79
C VAL A 176 13.27 3.43 12.11
N SER A 177 12.07 2.94 12.39
CA SER A 177 11.84 2.13 13.58
C SER A 177 12.23 0.67 13.36
N ASP A 178 12.98 0.11 14.30
CA ASP A 178 13.32 -1.30 14.34
C ASP A 178 12.98 -1.91 15.71
N PRO A 179 11.79 -2.52 15.87
CA PRO A 179 11.41 -3.18 17.11
C PRO A 179 12.28 -4.39 17.45
N GLY A 180 12.99 -4.98 16.48
CA GLY A 180 13.95 -6.05 16.74
C GLY A 180 15.15 -5.58 17.54
N LEU A 181 15.53 -4.32 17.36
CA LEU A 181 16.63 -3.66 18.08
C LEU A 181 16.15 -2.65 19.12
N ARG A 182 14.84 -2.42 19.23
CA ARG A 182 14.20 -1.48 20.16
C ARG A 182 14.72 -0.06 20.02
N HIS A 183 14.82 0.40 18.78
CA HIS A 183 15.37 1.72 18.48
C HIS A 183 14.70 2.38 17.27
N VAL A 184 14.97 3.68 17.11
CA VAL A 184 14.75 4.41 15.87
C VAL A 184 16.11 4.87 15.36
N LEU A 185 16.49 4.44 14.16
CA LEU A 185 17.66 4.92 13.44
C LEU A 185 17.33 6.20 12.71
N VAL A 186 18.29 7.14 12.67
CA VAL A 186 18.18 8.40 11.94
C VAL A 186 19.27 8.44 10.88
N PHE A 187 18.85 8.68 9.64
CA PHE A 187 19.74 8.86 8.49
C PHE A 187 19.68 10.29 8.00
N ASP A 188 20.80 10.81 7.55
CA ASP A 188 20.86 12.08 6.84
C ASP A 188 20.29 11.97 5.41
N LYS A 189 20.18 13.09 4.72
CA LYS A 189 19.70 13.17 3.32
C LYS A 189 20.55 12.37 2.31
N ASP A 190 21.77 12.00 2.65
CA ASP A 190 22.70 11.20 1.83
C ASP A 190 22.69 9.71 2.25
N HIS A 191 21.69 9.31 3.04
CA HIS A 191 21.46 7.95 3.55
C HIS A 191 22.57 7.41 4.44
N LYS A 192 23.29 8.29 5.10
CA LYS A 192 24.28 7.91 6.08
C LYS A 192 23.65 7.90 7.47
N ALA A 193 23.85 6.83 8.23
CA ALA A 193 23.38 6.76 9.62
C ALA A 193 24.06 7.85 10.45
N GLU A 194 23.25 8.71 11.05
CA GLU A 194 23.68 9.89 11.80
C GLU A 194 23.55 9.67 13.29
N ASP A 195 22.41 9.09 13.72
CA ASP A 195 22.12 8.89 15.14
C ASP A 195 21.15 7.72 15.37
N VAL A 196 20.93 7.39 16.66
CA VAL A 196 20.03 6.33 17.09
C VAL A 196 19.32 6.72 18.40
N ILE A 197 18.00 6.59 18.42
CA ILE A 197 17.17 6.79 19.61
C ILE A 197 16.88 5.42 20.22
N THR A 198 17.29 5.17 21.45
CA THR A 198 17.07 3.91 22.16
C THR A 198 16.27 4.07 23.46
N GLU A 199 16.19 5.31 23.98
CA GLU A 199 15.65 5.57 25.31
C GLU A 199 14.14 5.37 25.35
N GLY A 200 13.70 4.56 26.32
CA GLY A 200 12.28 4.37 26.68
C GLY A 200 11.48 3.48 25.75
N MET A 201 12.09 2.85 24.72
CA MET A 201 11.40 2.02 23.72
C MET A 201 11.38 0.54 24.08
N SER A 202 10.30 -0.13 23.74
CA SER A 202 10.13 -1.59 23.84
C SER A 202 9.91 -2.23 22.46
N SER A 203 8.94 -1.74 21.70
CA SER A 203 8.63 -2.25 20.37
C SER A 203 8.15 -1.09 19.47
N PRO A 204 9.08 -0.20 19.02
CA PRO A 204 8.73 0.94 18.20
C PRO A 204 8.15 0.48 16.85
N GLY A 205 6.99 1.00 16.49
CA GLY A 205 6.23 0.70 15.28
C GLY A 205 6.10 1.89 14.35
N GLY A 206 4.87 2.38 14.12
CA GLY A 206 4.60 3.55 13.28
C GLY A 206 5.29 4.81 13.77
N LEU A 207 5.72 5.64 12.82
CA LEU A 207 6.40 6.91 13.07
C LEU A 207 5.64 8.05 12.39
N ALA A 208 5.60 9.22 13.03
CA ALA A 208 5.18 10.46 12.42
C ALA A 208 6.04 11.63 12.92
N ILE A 209 6.25 12.62 12.05
CA ILE A 209 7.00 13.82 12.38
C ILE A 209 6.10 15.05 12.21
N ASP A 210 5.97 15.82 13.28
CA ASP A 210 5.46 17.16 13.23
C ASP A 210 6.62 18.12 12.92
N THR A 211 6.74 18.49 11.67
CA THR A 211 7.82 19.38 11.22
C THR A 211 7.70 20.80 11.76
N LYS A 212 6.47 21.24 12.09
CA LYS A 212 6.19 22.56 12.62
C LYS A 212 6.63 22.70 14.09
N ASN A 213 6.26 21.71 14.92
CA ASN A 213 6.58 21.70 16.35
C ASN A 213 7.86 20.91 16.65
N ARG A 214 8.53 20.36 15.63
CA ARG A 214 9.76 19.55 15.74
C ARG A 214 9.60 18.36 16.68
N LEU A 215 8.50 17.60 16.54
CA LEU A 215 8.18 16.45 17.37
C LEU A 215 8.23 15.16 16.54
N LEU A 216 8.89 14.14 17.07
CA LEU A 216 8.84 12.77 16.55
C LEU A 216 7.92 11.96 17.45
N TYR A 217 6.86 11.41 16.87
CA TYR A 217 5.95 10.47 17.52
C TYR A 217 6.29 9.05 17.13
N VAL A 218 6.39 8.17 18.12
CA VAL A 218 6.71 6.75 17.97
C VAL A 218 5.61 5.94 18.64
N ALA A 219 4.83 5.18 17.87
CA ALA A 219 3.89 4.22 18.43
C ALA A 219 4.66 3.03 18.99
N ASP A 220 4.67 2.84 20.31
CA ASP A 220 5.29 1.67 20.92
C ASP A 220 4.23 0.59 21.21
N ILE A 221 4.30 -0.47 20.41
CA ILE A 221 3.28 -1.53 20.38
C ILE A 221 3.22 -2.33 21.68
N ASP A 222 4.35 -2.50 22.38
CA ASP A 222 4.41 -3.31 23.59
C ASP A 222 4.23 -2.49 24.87
N LEU A 223 4.47 -1.19 24.82
CA LEU A 223 4.16 -0.28 25.92
C LEU A 223 2.70 0.18 25.91
N ASP A 224 1.98 -0.02 24.81
CA ASP A 224 0.63 0.55 24.58
C ASP A 224 0.63 2.07 24.78
N GLN A 225 1.65 2.75 24.27
CA GLN A 225 1.87 4.20 24.42
C GLN A 225 2.42 4.82 23.12
N ILE A 226 2.25 6.12 23.00
CA ILE A 226 2.98 6.92 22.00
C ILE A 226 4.11 7.67 22.72
N LEU A 227 5.34 7.42 22.29
CA LEU A 227 6.52 8.10 22.81
C LEU A 227 6.77 9.35 21.96
N VAL A 228 7.05 10.46 22.61
CA VAL A 228 7.28 11.75 21.95
C VAL A 228 8.70 12.20 22.21
N TYR A 229 9.43 12.47 21.14
CA TYR A 229 10.82 12.95 21.19
C TYR A 229 10.90 14.32 20.49
N ASP A 230 11.86 15.10 20.89
CA ASP A 230 12.29 16.25 20.13
C ASP A 230 13.02 15.77 18.87
N ALA A 231 12.56 16.17 17.69
CA ALA A 231 13.06 15.66 16.42
C ALA A 231 14.47 16.16 16.08
N ASP A 232 14.95 17.25 16.70
CA ASP A 232 16.28 17.81 16.45
C ASP A 232 17.31 17.26 17.44
N THR A 233 16.97 17.27 18.73
CA THR A 233 17.89 16.81 19.79
C THR A 233 17.76 15.31 20.07
N LEU A 234 16.74 14.65 19.54
CA LEU A 234 16.42 13.24 19.68
C LEU A 234 16.15 12.80 21.13
N LYS A 235 15.90 13.74 22.03
CA LYS A 235 15.64 13.51 23.45
C LYS A 235 14.17 13.21 23.71
N PRO A 236 13.86 12.31 24.66
CA PRO A 236 12.48 12.04 25.06
C PRO A 236 11.87 13.29 25.73
N LEU A 237 10.65 13.61 25.36
CA LEU A 237 9.90 14.73 25.92
C LEU A 237 8.77 14.25 26.84
N ARG A 238 7.91 13.35 26.35
CA ARG A 238 6.73 12.86 27.07
C ARG A 238 6.23 11.55 26.47
N LYS A 239 5.21 10.99 27.12
CA LYS A 239 4.44 9.85 26.65
C LYS A 239 2.97 10.22 26.58
N ILE A 240 2.26 9.74 25.58
CA ILE A 240 0.80 9.84 25.45
C ILE A 240 0.24 8.44 25.65
N GLY A 241 -0.79 8.31 26.48
CA GLY A 241 -1.43 7.05 26.82
C GLY A 241 -1.07 6.58 28.21
N THR A 242 -1.99 5.78 28.79
CA THR A 242 -1.89 5.30 30.17
C THR A 242 -0.82 4.23 30.31
N GLY A 243 -0.60 3.44 29.27
CA GLY A 243 0.27 2.26 29.29
C GLY A 243 -0.30 1.13 30.11
N GLY A 244 0.07 -0.10 29.77
CA GLY A 244 -0.39 -1.27 30.51
C GLY A 244 -1.58 -1.98 29.87
N ARG A 245 -2.19 -2.95 30.59
CA ARG A 245 -3.17 -3.88 30.04
C ARG A 245 -4.63 -3.58 30.44
N HIS A 246 -4.99 -2.32 30.57
CA HIS A 246 -6.35 -2.00 30.99
C HIS A 246 -7.35 -2.09 29.82
N HIS A 247 -6.99 -1.53 28.66
CA HIS A 247 -7.76 -1.60 27.41
C HIS A 247 -9.23 -1.15 27.56
N GLU A 248 -9.47 -0.13 28.35
CA GLU A 248 -10.80 0.43 28.55
C GLU A 248 -11.15 1.35 27.39
N LEU A 249 -12.13 0.96 26.58
CA LEU A 249 -12.55 1.72 25.39
C LEU A 249 -13.08 3.14 25.72
N THR A 250 -13.48 3.37 26.95
CA THR A 250 -14.04 4.66 27.39
C THR A 250 -12.97 5.63 27.90
N THR A 251 -11.75 5.15 28.16
CA THR A 251 -10.65 5.95 28.66
C THR A 251 -9.76 6.41 27.50
N PRO A 252 -9.66 7.73 27.22
CA PRO A 252 -8.73 8.23 26.20
C PRO A 252 -7.28 7.86 26.52
N GLY A 253 -6.56 7.44 25.48
CA GLY A 253 -5.16 7.03 25.61
C GLY A 253 -4.94 5.66 26.29
N ASP A 254 -6.00 4.91 26.58
CA ASP A 254 -5.87 3.51 27.00
C ASP A 254 -5.76 2.63 25.75
N PHE A 255 -4.59 2.73 25.09
CA PHE A 255 -4.33 2.06 23.83
C PHE A 255 -4.19 0.56 23.96
N SER A 256 -4.49 -0.14 22.89
CA SER A 256 -4.19 -1.57 22.72
C SER A 256 -3.50 -1.82 21.39
N LYS A 257 -2.19 -2.04 21.44
CA LYS A 257 -1.33 -2.24 20.27
C LYS A 257 -1.45 -1.09 19.25
N PRO A 258 -1.17 0.17 19.63
CA PRO A 258 -1.15 1.28 18.71
C PRO A 258 -0.17 0.98 17.57
N ALA A 259 -0.63 1.11 16.32
CA ALA A 259 0.17 0.68 15.17
C ALA A 259 0.67 1.86 14.32
N GLY A 260 -0.21 2.54 13.60
CA GLY A 260 0.11 3.70 12.79
C GLY A 260 -0.16 5.01 13.51
N VAL A 261 0.63 6.02 13.20
CA VAL A 261 0.44 7.40 13.67
C VAL A 261 0.60 8.36 12.50
N ALA A 262 -0.11 9.48 12.55
CA ALA A 262 0.02 10.59 11.59
C ALA A 262 -0.17 11.93 12.31
N VAL A 263 0.30 13.00 11.69
CA VAL A 263 0.13 14.37 12.20
C VAL A 263 -0.47 15.23 11.09
N ASP A 264 -1.43 16.08 11.43
CA ASP A 264 -1.98 17.05 10.50
C ASP A 264 -1.19 18.40 10.50
N GLN A 265 -1.61 19.33 9.67
CA GLN A 265 -0.96 20.64 9.54
C GLN A 265 -1.13 21.53 10.78
N GLU A 266 -2.13 21.27 11.60
CA GLU A 266 -2.38 21.95 12.87
C GLU A 266 -1.49 21.40 14.00
N GLY A 267 -0.88 20.20 13.82
CA GLY A 267 -0.06 19.51 14.81
C GLY A 267 -0.85 18.48 15.62
N ASN A 268 -2.09 18.15 15.22
CA ASN A 268 -2.86 17.12 15.90
C ASN A 268 -2.33 15.72 15.52
N LEU A 269 -2.19 14.87 16.52
CA LEU A 269 -1.74 13.49 16.40
C LEU A 269 -2.95 12.54 16.24
N TYR A 270 -2.90 11.73 15.23
CA TYR A 270 -3.87 10.66 14.94
C TYR A 270 -3.24 9.30 15.23
N VAL A 271 -3.89 8.48 16.02
CA VAL A 271 -3.38 7.17 16.46
C VAL A 271 -4.33 6.05 16.02
N ALA A 272 -3.83 5.11 15.25
CA ALA A 272 -4.54 3.87 14.95
C ALA A 272 -4.40 2.91 16.14
N ASP A 273 -5.39 2.91 17.02
CA ASP A 273 -5.50 2.03 18.19
C ASP A 273 -6.04 0.66 17.76
N SER A 274 -5.10 -0.16 17.26
CA SER A 274 -5.36 -1.28 16.36
C SER A 274 -6.26 -2.36 16.96
N MET A 275 -6.04 -2.74 18.21
CA MET A 275 -6.83 -3.79 18.86
C MET A 275 -8.12 -3.28 19.50
N ASN A 276 -8.22 -1.97 19.72
CA ASN A 276 -9.44 -1.30 20.14
C ASN A 276 -10.33 -0.87 18.96
N ASN A 277 -9.86 -1.08 17.72
CA ASN A 277 -10.62 -0.81 16.48
C ASN A 277 -11.12 0.64 16.37
N ARG A 278 -10.28 1.60 16.76
CA ARG A 278 -10.61 3.03 16.75
C ARG A 278 -9.43 3.88 16.28
N ILE A 279 -9.72 5.12 15.94
CA ILE A 279 -8.74 6.19 15.79
C ILE A 279 -8.94 7.16 16.95
N GLU A 280 -7.87 7.51 17.66
CA GLU A 280 -7.86 8.55 18.67
C GLU A 280 -7.07 9.74 18.17
N ILE A 281 -7.52 10.95 18.53
CA ILE A 281 -6.95 12.22 18.12
C ILE A 281 -6.55 12.99 19.36
N PHE A 282 -5.30 13.50 19.35
CA PHE A 282 -4.72 14.30 20.42
C PHE A 282 -4.17 15.59 19.83
N ASP A 283 -4.09 16.64 20.63
CA ASP A 283 -3.36 17.85 20.24
C ASP A 283 -1.83 17.67 20.38
N ALA A 284 -1.07 18.70 19.97
CA ALA A 284 0.39 18.67 20.05
C ALA A 284 0.92 18.54 21.49
N ASP A 285 0.15 18.91 22.51
CA ASP A 285 0.50 18.75 23.92
C ASP A 285 0.15 17.36 24.47
N GLY A 286 -0.54 16.54 23.68
CA GLY A 286 -0.97 15.19 24.04
C GLY A 286 -2.30 15.16 24.79
N GLN A 287 -3.11 16.24 24.69
CA GLN A 287 -4.45 16.27 25.26
C GLN A 287 -5.43 15.62 24.26
N PHE A 288 -6.34 14.80 24.78
CA PHE A 288 -7.35 14.14 23.98
C PHE A 288 -8.33 15.13 23.35
N ILE A 289 -8.56 15.00 22.05
CA ILE A 289 -9.53 15.77 21.28
C ILE A 289 -10.80 14.97 21.03
N SER A 290 -10.66 13.82 20.33
CA SER A 290 -11.81 13.01 19.92
C SER A 290 -11.39 11.57 19.55
N THR A 291 -12.39 10.71 19.37
CA THR A 291 -12.20 9.34 18.88
C THR A 291 -13.34 8.94 17.97
N PHE A 292 -13.06 8.08 17.00
CA PHE A 292 -14.07 7.48 16.15
C PHE A 292 -13.69 6.05 15.75
N GLY A 293 -14.67 5.32 15.23
CA GLY A 293 -14.52 3.93 14.84
C GLY A 293 -14.97 2.97 15.95
N LYS A 294 -15.30 1.77 15.54
CA LYS A 294 -15.67 0.66 16.39
C LYS A 294 -15.51 -0.66 15.66
N ALA A 295 -15.41 -1.76 16.39
CA ALA A 295 -15.29 -3.10 15.81
C ALA A 295 -16.46 -3.46 14.91
N GLY A 296 -16.17 -4.00 13.72
CA GLY A 296 -17.17 -4.50 12.78
C GLY A 296 -16.70 -4.47 11.33
N ASP A 297 -17.55 -4.97 10.42
CA ASP A 297 -17.25 -5.12 9.00
C ASP A 297 -17.92 -4.05 8.12
N GLY A 298 -18.83 -3.27 8.71
CA GLY A 298 -19.63 -2.25 8.01
C GLY A 298 -18.80 -1.03 7.61
N PRO A 299 -19.38 -0.16 6.78
CA PRO A 299 -18.78 1.13 6.46
C PRO A 299 -18.56 1.98 7.72
N GLY A 300 -17.35 2.53 7.88
CA GLY A 300 -16.97 3.30 9.06
C GLY A 300 -16.57 2.48 10.29
N TYR A 301 -16.62 1.13 10.19
CA TYR A 301 -16.16 0.22 11.25
C TYR A 301 -14.78 -0.33 10.89
N PHE A 302 -14.06 -0.78 11.89
CA PHE A 302 -12.72 -1.35 11.74
C PHE A 302 -12.65 -2.78 12.28
N ALA A 303 -11.87 -3.62 11.60
CA ALA A 303 -11.50 -4.93 12.11
C ALA A 303 -10.08 -4.92 12.71
N ARG A 304 -9.15 -4.19 12.08
CA ARG A 304 -7.81 -3.93 12.59
C ARG A 304 -7.16 -2.76 11.83
N PRO A 305 -7.40 -1.51 12.24
CA PRO A 305 -6.73 -0.36 11.64
C PRO A 305 -5.23 -0.44 11.92
N LYS A 306 -4.43 -0.41 10.87
CA LYS A 306 -2.97 -0.55 10.92
C LYS A 306 -2.24 0.74 10.65
N GLY A 307 -2.68 1.46 9.63
CA GLY A 307 -2.10 2.71 9.19
C GLY A 307 -3.11 3.84 9.21
N VAL A 308 -2.63 5.04 9.48
CA VAL A 308 -3.40 6.28 9.37
C VAL A 308 -2.54 7.31 8.66
N ALA A 309 -3.16 8.15 7.81
CA ALA A 309 -2.51 9.25 7.12
C ALA A 309 -3.52 10.39 6.93
N ILE A 310 -3.02 11.62 6.76
CA ILE A 310 -3.85 12.82 6.60
C ILE A 310 -3.51 13.44 5.25
N ASP A 311 -4.52 13.78 4.45
CA ASP A 311 -4.33 14.48 3.17
C ASP A 311 -4.31 16.00 3.33
N GLY A 312 -4.07 16.71 2.23
CA GLY A 312 -3.95 18.17 2.22
C GLY A 312 -5.24 18.91 2.57
N ASP A 313 -6.42 18.28 2.48
CA ASP A 313 -7.72 18.81 2.88
C ASP A 313 -8.08 18.44 4.34
N GLY A 314 -7.22 17.67 5.01
CA GLY A 314 -7.40 17.22 6.39
C GLY A 314 -8.30 16.00 6.56
N HIS A 315 -8.53 15.21 5.49
CA HIS A 315 -9.24 13.96 5.62
C HIS A 315 -8.34 12.88 6.22
N ILE A 316 -8.96 12.00 6.98
CA ILE A 316 -8.30 10.92 7.72
C ILE A 316 -8.43 9.63 6.92
N TRP A 317 -7.29 9.12 6.43
CA TRP A 317 -7.21 7.88 5.68
C TRP A 317 -6.77 6.75 6.60
N VAL A 318 -7.56 5.69 6.66
CA VAL A 318 -7.30 4.54 7.55
C VAL A 318 -7.16 3.27 6.73
N ALA A 319 -6.01 2.62 6.83
CA ALA A 319 -5.74 1.31 6.25
C ALA A 319 -6.12 0.22 7.25
N ASP A 320 -7.13 -0.60 6.91
CA ASP A 320 -7.56 -1.74 7.72
C ASP A 320 -6.99 -3.04 7.18
N GLY A 321 -6.09 -3.65 7.94
CA GLY A 321 -5.34 -4.83 7.49
C GLY A 321 -6.12 -6.14 7.51
N VAL A 322 -7.28 -6.22 8.16
CA VAL A 322 -8.15 -7.40 8.16
C VAL A 322 -9.24 -7.27 7.10
N GLN A 323 -9.75 -6.06 6.91
CA GLN A 323 -10.75 -5.81 5.88
C GLN A 323 -10.14 -5.63 4.49
N ASP A 324 -8.80 -5.51 4.36
CA ASP A 324 -8.09 -5.23 3.11
C ASP A 324 -8.70 -4.04 2.36
N ARG A 325 -8.96 -2.96 3.08
CA ARG A 325 -9.54 -1.73 2.53
C ARG A 325 -8.95 -0.48 3.16
N VAL A 326 -9.05 0.61 2.43
CA VAL A 326 -8.78 1.96 2.94
C VAL A 326 -10.11 2.69 3.06
N GLN A 327 -10.34 3.33 4.19
CA GLN A 327 -11.50 4.18 4.45
C GLN A 327 -11.04 5.61 4.70
N VAL A 328 -11.75 6.59 4.14
CA VAL A 328 -11.45 8.02 4.25
C VAL A 328 -12.57 8.70 4.99
N PHE A 329 -12.22 9.48 6.00
CA PHE A 329 -13.15 10.15 6.90
C PHE A 329 -12.89 11.66 6.91
N ASN A 330 -13.93 12.44 7.24
CA ASN A 330 -13.76 13.84 7.58
C ASN A 330 -13.23 14.00 9.04
N LYS A 331 -12.97 15.24 9.46
CA LYS A 331 -12.46 15.56 10.81
C LYS A 331 -13.42 15.12 11.94
N GLU A 332 -14.71 15.01 11.66
CA GLU A 332 -15.75 14.52 12.59
C GLU A 332 -15.85 12.99 12.64
N GLY A 333 -15.01 12.27 11.92
CA GLY A 333 -15.01 10.79 11.88
C GLY A 333 -16.16 10.20 11.04
N GLN A 334 -16.76 10.97 10.13
CA GLN A 334 -17.78 10.48 9.22
C GLN A 334 -17.13 9.91 7.96
N LEU A 335 -17.54 8.72 7.55
CA LEU A 335 -17.03 8.06 6.36
C LEU A 335 -17.41 8.82 5.08
N LEU A 336 -16.42 9.20 4.29
CA LEU A 336 -16.61 9.86 3.00
C LEU A 336 -16.55 8.88 1.84
N ILE A 337 -15.51 8.02 1.82
CA ILE A 337 -15.29 7.06 0.73
C ILE A 337 -14.51 5.85 1.25
N SER A 338 -14.73 4.71 0.60
CA SER A 338 -13.96 3.49 0.83
C SER A 338 -13.42 2.97 -0.49
N LEU A 339 -12.18 2.52 -0.49
CA LEU A 339 -11.54 1.91 -1.65
C LEU A 339 -10.86 0.60 -1.28
N GLY A 340 -10.70 -0.25 -2.29
CA GLY A 340 -10.06 -1.54 -2.12
C GLY A 340 -11.05 -2.67 -1.82
N GLY A 341 -10.54 -3.68 -1.19
CA GLY A 341 -11.16 -4.97 -0.90
C GLY A 341 -10.17 -6.08 -1.21
N HIS A 342 -10.42 -7.27 -0.67
CA HIS A 342 -9.51 -8.40 -0.80
C HIS A 342 -9.27 -8.80 -2.26
N GLY A 343 -8.00 -8.87 -2.68
CA GLY A 343 -7.60 -9.32 -4.02
C GLY A 343 -6.23 -8.81 -4.46
N LEU A 344 -5.86 -9.18 -5.69
CA LEU A 344 -4.54 -8.91 -6.27
C LEU A 344 -4.56 -7.89 -7.42
N LEU A 345 -5.75 -7.49 -7.87
CA LEU A 345 -5.85 -6.50 -8.95
C LEU A 345 -5.43 -5.10 -8.45
N PRO A 346 -5.09 -4.18 -9.37
CA PRO A 346 -4.84 -2.80 -9.02
C PRO A 346 -5.97 -2.18 -8.22
N GLY A 347 -5.64 -1.56 -7.10
CA GLY A 347 -6.63 -1.00 -6.17
C GLY A 347 -7.34 -2.01 -5.27
N GLN A 348 -6.99 -3.31 -5.35
CA GLN A 348 -7.34 -4.32 -4.36
C GLN A 348 -6.12 -4.58 -3.46
N PHE A 349 -6.34 -5.13 -2.27
CA PHE A 349 -5.29 -5.37 -1.28
C PHE A 349 -5.33 -6.79 -0.75
N GLN A 350 -4.16 -7.28 -0.32
CA GLN A 350 -4.05 -8.53 0.43
C GLN A 350 -2.98 -8.39 1.51
N GLY A 351 -3.43 -8.33 2.77
CA GLY A 351 -2.58 -8.07 3.91
C GLY A 351 -2.05 -6.62 3.92
N LEU A 352 -2.97 -5.66 3.82
CA LEU A 352 -2.69 -4.23 3.89
C LEU A 352 -2.09 -3.87 5.26
N VAL A 353 -0.95 -3.17 5.28
CA VAL A 353 -0.21 -2.89 6.53
C VAL A 353 0.08 -1.43 6.78
N SER A 354 0.20 -0.61 5.75
CA SER A 354 0.56 0.81 5.93
C SER A 354 -0.09 1.70 4.89
N ILE A 355 -0.18 2.98 5.22
CA ILE A 355 -0.58 4.05 4.32
C ILE A 355 0.23 5.31 4.66
N SER A 356 0.67 6.03 3.65
CA SER A 356 1.26 7.36 3.79
C SER A 356 0.77 8.27 2.67
N ILE A 357 0.79 9.57 2.90
CA ILE A 357 0.39 10.60 1.94
C ILE A 357 1.48 11.66 1.90
N ASP A 358 1.90 12.04 0.72
CA ASP A 358 2.89 13.10 0.55
C ASP A 358 2.25 14.49 0.37
N LYS A 359 3.08 15.52 0.35
CA LYS A 359 2.66 16.92 0.15
C LYS A 359 1.94 17.20 -1.17
N ASN A 360 2.04 16.28 -2.14
CA ASN A 360 1.37 16.36 -3.44
C ASN A 360 0.07 15.53 -3.48
N ASN A 361 -0.42 15.09 -2.33
CA ASN A 361 -1.59 14.22 -2.19
C ASN A 361 -1.45 12.88 -2.96
N ARG A 362 -0.21 12.37 -3.12
CA ARG A 362 0.01 11.01 -3.54
C ARG A 362 -0.12 10.10 -2.33
N VAL A 363 -0.96 9.09 -2.47
CA VAL A 363 -1.26 8.13 -1.42
C VAL A 363 -0.53 6.84 -1.74
N PHE A 364 0.25 6.34 -0.80
CA PHE A 364 1.00 5.09 -0.91
C PHE A 364 0.49 4.10 0.11
N THR A 365 0.22 2.88 -0.33
CA THR A 365 -0.14 1.76 0.53
C THR A 365 0.84 0.63 0.36
N THR A 366 1.08 -0.17 1.40
CA THR A 366 1.88 -1.38 1.31
C THR A 366 1.07 -2.59 1.71
N GLU A 367 1.33 -3.71 1.05
CA GLU A 367 0.68 -4.98 1.30
C GLU A 367 1.68 -6.14 1.29
N ILE A 368 1.50 -7.07 2.23
CA ILE A 368 2.42 -8.21 2.41
C ILE A 368 2.34 -9.17 1.22
N TYR A 369 1.18 -9.34 0.64
CA TYR A 369 0.95 -10.19 -0.52
C TYR A 369 0.41 -9.37 -1.69
N PRO A 370 1.01 -9.45 -2.86
CA PRO A 370 2.17 -10.24 -3.28
C PRO A 370 3.55 -9.63 -2.91
N GLY A 371 3.62 -8.65 -2.04
CA GLY A 371 4.80 -7.85 -1.73
C GLY A 371 4.90 -6.65 -2.69
N ARG A 372 4.06 -5.65 -2.46
CA ARG A 372 4.03 -4.44 -3.30
C ARG A 372 3.64 -3.19 -2.50
N ALA A 373 3.99 -2.04 -3.05
CA ALA A 373 3.38 -0.78 -2.69
C ALA A 373 2.51 -0.30 -3.85
N GLN A 374 1.36 0.30 -3.58
CA GLN A 374 0.49 0.90 -4.59
C GLN A 374 0.43 2.41 -4.41
N GLU A 375 0.39 3.13 -5.53
CA GLU A 375 0.27 4.59 -5.58
C GLU A 375 -1.08 4.99 -6.12
N PHE A 376 -1.71 5.94 -5.41
CA PHE A 376 -2.95 6.60 -5.81
C PHE A 376 -2.73 8.11 -5.78
N GLN A 377 -3.56 8.84 -6.51
CA GLN A 377 -3.64 10.29 -6.44
C GLN A 377 -4.98 10.69 -5.83
N TYR A 378 -4.93 11.37 -4.72
CA TYR A 378 -6.09 12.06 -4.19
C TYR A 378 -6.36 13.33 -4.98
N VAL A 379 -7.61 13.58 -5.31
CA VAL A 379 -8.13 14.77 -5.98
C VAL A 379 -8.77 15.64 -4.91
N THR A 380 -8.18 16.80 -4.68
CA THR A 380 -8.62 17.74 -3.64
C THR A 380 -10.06 18.22 -3.86
N ASP A 381 -10.68 18.78 -2.82
CA ASP A 381 -12.02 19.36 -2.90
C ASP A 381 -12.08 20.45 -3.96
N ALA A 382 -11.09 21.33 -3.99
CA ALA A 382 -10.99 22.42 -4.97
C ALA A 382 -10.89 21.88 -6.41
N GLU A 383 -10.08 20.85 -6.67
CA GLU A 383 -9.97 20.23 -8.00
C GLU A 383 -11.27 19.53 -8.42
N ALA A 384 -11.95 18.88 -7.47
CA ALA A 384 -13.24 18.21 -7.73
C ALA A 384 -14.35 19.22 -8.05
N ASP A 385 -14.36 20.38 -7.40
CA ASP A 385 -15.34 21.44 -7.67
C ASP A 385 -15.10 22.07 -9.04
N GLN A 386 -13.85 22.35 -9.42
CA GLN A 386 -13.52 22.79 -10.77
C GLN A 386 -13.98 21.80 -11.84
N GLU A 387 -13.82 20.52 -11.60
CA GLU A 387 -14.30 19.48 -12.52
C GLU A 387 -15.83 19.43 -12.61
N ARG A 388 -16.55 19.69 -11.48
CA ARG A 388 -18.04 19.82 -11.48
C ARG A 388 -18.48 20.97 -12.34
N GLU A 389 -17.87 22.12 -12.18
CA GLU A 389 -18.18 23.32 -12.97
C GLU A 389 -17.92 23.09 -14.44
N ARG A 390 -16.78 22.50 -14.80
CA ARG A 390 -16.44 22.15 -16.17
C ARG A 390 -17.48 21.24 -16.80
N ARG A 391 -17.85 20.15 -16.11
CA ARG A 391 -18.88 19.21 -16.60
C ARG A 391 -20.27 19.85 -16.71
N ALA A 392 -20.62 20.76 -15.81
CA ALA A 392 -21.87 21.51 -15.88
C ALA A 392 -21.90 22.41 -17.12
N ALA A 393 -20.83 23.17 -17.36
CA ALA A 393 -20.70 24.01 -18.56
C ALA A 393 -20.73 23.20 -19.87
N GLU A 394 -20.07 22.06 -19.94
CA GLU A 394 -20.11 21.15 -21.09
C GLU A 394 -21.55 20.62 -21.36
N ARG A 395 -22.28 20.24 -20.30
CA ARG A 395 -23.68 19.79 -20.42
C ARG A 395 -24.60 20.90 -20.94
N GLU A 396 -24.42 22.13 -20.47
CA GLU A 396 -25.21 23.26 -20.96
C GLU A 396 -24.91 23.59 -22.44
N LYS A 397 -23.63 23.56 -22.84
CA LYS A 397 -23.23 23.70 -24.25
C LYS A 397 -23.84 22.58 -25.12
N ALA A 398 -23.82 21.34 -24.66
CA ALA A 398 -24.40 20.21 -25.38
C ALA A 398 -25.94 20.31 -25.50
N LYS A 399 -26.63 20.81 -24.49
CA LYS A 399 -28.07 21.07 -24.55
C LYS A 399 -28.39 22.18 -25.55
N ALA A 400 -27.67 23.30 -25.49
CA ALA A 400 -27.85 24.42 -26.43
C ALA A 400 -27.63 23.99 -27.89
N ALA A 401 -26.60 23.18 -28.17
CA ALA A 401 -26.34 22.63 -29.47
C ALA A 401 -27.48 21.73 -29.99
N ARG A 402 -28.06 20.89 -29.15
CA ARG A 402 -29.22 20.04 -29.49
C ARG A 402 -30.48 20.84 -29.76
N THR A 403 -30.73 21.92 -29.00
CA THR A 403 -31.90 22.79 -29.18
C THR A 403 -31.76 23.57 -30.48
N GLY A 404 -30.54 24.06 -30.84
CA GLY A 404 -30.28 24.73 -32.08
C GLY A 404 -30.45 23.83 -33.34
N GLN A 405 -30.12 22.55 -33.24
CA GLN A 405 -30.33 21.59 -34.34
C GLN A 405 -31.81 21.23 -34.53
N ASN A 406 -32.62 21.15 -33.48
CA ASN A 406 -34.07 20.89 -33.58
C ASN A 406 -34.86 22.06 -34.15
N SER A 407 -34.42 23.29 -33.96
CA SER A 407 -35.06 24.48 -34.54
C SER A 407 -34.78 24.63 -36.04
N SER A 408 -33.69 24.03 -36.57
CA SER A 408 -33.35 24.07 -38.01
C SER A 408 -33.99 22.95 -38.85
N GLN A 409 -34.63 21.97 -38.19
CA GLN A 409 -35.27 20.81 -38.89
C GLN A 409 -36.83 20.91 -38.99
N ASN A 410 -37.46 22.00 -38.58
CA ASN A 410 -38.88 22.18 -38.74
C ASN A 410 -39.13 23.12 -39.94
N PRO A 411 -39.34 22.60 -41.16
CA PRO A 411 -39.74 23.47 -42.30
C PRO A 411 -41.14 24.03 -42.01
N SER A 412 -41.29 25.35 -42.18
CA SER A 412 -42.58 26.05 -42.16
C SER A 412 -43.64 25.26 -42.95
N PRO A 413 -44.87 25.11 -42.45
CA PRO A 413 -45.95 24.48 -43.23
C PRO A 413 -46.19 25.30 -44.48
N ALA A 414 -46.07 24.64 -45.63
CA ALA A 414 -46.42 25.21 -46.95
C ALA A 414 -47.83 25.72 -46.94
N ASN A 415 -47.98 26.97 -47.31
CA ASN A 415 -49.25 27.67 -47.46
C ASN A 415 -50.04 27.03 -48.64
N THR A 416 -50.91 26.07 -48.32
CA THR A 416 -51.83 25.50 -49.35
C THR A 416 -53.03 26.40 -49.48
N GLN A 417 -53.06 27.17 -50.59
CA GLN A 417 -54.26 27.85 -51.05
C GLN A 417 -55.36 26.83 -51.41
N PRO A 418 -56.65 27.10 -51.10
CA PRO A 418 -57.73 26.23 -51.50
C PRO A 418 -58.02 26.37 -52.98
N PRO A 419 -58.44 25.30 -53.69
CA PRO A 419 -58.77 25.35 -55.13
C PRO A 419 -60.00 26.19 -55.40
N SER A 420 -59.92 27.10 -56.38
CA SER A 420 -61.05 27.87 -56.94
C SER A 420 -62.05 26.94 -57.63
N LYS A 421 -63.37 27.10 -57.33
CA LYS A 421 -64.43 26.39 -58.01
C LYS A 421 -64.59 26.86 -59.48
N PRO A 422 -64.89 25.96 -60.44
CA PRO A 422 -65.24 26.35 -61.80
C PRO A 422 -66.73 26.70 -61.86
N ASN A 423 -67.08 27.68 -62.72
CA ASN A 423 -68.42 28.01 -63.15
C ASN A 423 -69.06 26.88 -63.97
#